data_f0c30f643e44d4832c668c891ab3ccfa
#
_entry.id   f0c30f643e44d4832c668c891ab3ccfa
#
_cell.length_a   1.000
_cell.length_b   1.000
_cell.length_c   1.000
_cell.angle_alpha   90.00
_cell.angle_beta   90.00
_cell.angle_gamma   90.00
#
_symmetry.space_group_name_H-M   'P 1'
#
loop_
_entity.id
_entity.type
_entity.pdbx_description
1 polymer ?
#
loop_
_entity_poly.entity_id
_entity_poly.type
_entity_poly.pdbx_seq_one_letter_code
_entity_poly.pdbx_strand_id
1 'polypeptide(L)'
;MVAIVPDGYCDLLWIDGRLVVAGPDRTASFPVIRPGATVIGARFAPGAAAPWLKTPLSALVGCSMPLADIGRKDTAEFEARLADCPDPSAARALFSRLLEETARDEEEPARDAVMIFAAADNARPASSLLEHLGMSERQLRRRCHHHFGYGAKTLERIRRFQRFLNLCHRSGAMQLARLALEAGFADQPHMTREVGELSTLTPAVILDQLSIRQRAD
;
A
#
# COMPACT_ATOMS: atom_id res chain seq x y z
N MET A 1 5.31 -18.59 5.66
CA MET A 1 5.84 -17.20 5.64
C MET A 1 5.01 -16.42 4.64
N VAL A 2 4.46 -15.27 5.01
CA VAL A 2 3.67 -14.41 4.13
C VAL A 2 4.55 -13.24 3.69
N ALA A 3 4.62 -13.01 2.37
CA ALA A 3 5.27 -11.83 1.82
C ALA A 3 4.25 -10.70 1.67
N ILE A 4 4.54 -9.53 2.21
CA ILE A 4 3.82 -8.29 1.92
C ILE A 4 4.63 -7.56 0.86
N VAL A 5 4.02 -7.32 -0.28
CA VAL A 5 4.69 -6.68 -1.43
C VAL A 5 4.26 -5.22 -1.55
N PRO A 6 5.13 -4.34 -2.08
CA PRO A 6 4.81 -2.92 -2.26
C PRO A 6 3.55 -2.72 -3.09
N ASP A 7 2.64 -1.88 -2.62
CA ASP A 7 1.38 -1.58 -3.31
C ASP A 7 1.06 -0.07 -3.41
N GLY A 8 1.85 0.75 -2.73
CA GLY A 8 1.70 2.21 -2.74
C GLY A 8 0.75 2.76 -1.69
N TYR A 9 0.32 1.93 -0.75
CA TYR A 9 -0.58 2.30 0.33
C TYR A 9 0.14 2.36 1.69
N CYS A 10 -0.55 2.94 2.64
CA CYS A 10 -0.28 2.89 4.07
C CYS A 10 -1.48 2.24 4.75
N ASP A 11 -1.24 1.40 5.73
CA ASP A 11 -2.29 0.68 6.44
C ASP A 11 -2.22 0.96 7.94
N LEU A 12 -3.38 0.99 8.62
CA LEU A 12 -3.47 0.94 10.07
C LEU A 12 -3.93 -0.45 10.48
N LEU A 13 -3.19 -1.07 11.36
CA LEU A 13 -3.40 -2.44 11.81
C LEU A 13 -3.70 -2.46 13.31
N TRP A 14 -4.68 -3.26 13.71
CA TRP A 14 -4.84 -3.71 15.07
C TRP A 14 -4.26 -5.12 15.19
N ILE A 15 -3.20 -5.28 15.93
CA ILE A 15 -2.50 -6.56 16.09
C ILE A 15 -1.92 -6.66 17.50
N ASP A 16 -2.10 -7.81 18.15
CA ASP A 16 -1.53 -8.11 19.50
C ASP A 16 -1.86 -7.04 20.55
N GLY A 17 -3.07 -6.45 20.50
CA GLY A 17 -3.50 -5.44 21.45
C GLY A 17 -2.94 -4.04 21.19
N ARG A 18 -2.38 -3.78 20.01
CA ARG A 18 -1.80 -2.49 19.64
C ARG A 18 -2.24 -2.02 18.27
N LEU A 19 -2.33 -0.71 18.12
CA LEU A 19 -2.48 -0.06 16.82
C LEU A 19 -1.09 0.18 16.22
N VAL A 20 -0.88 -0.34 15.01
CA VAL A 20 0.39 -0.27 14.29
C VAL A 20 0.16 0.35 12.93
N VAL A 21 0.96 1.34 12.58
CA VAL A 21 1.00 1.90 11.23
C VAL A 21 2.01 1.11 10.41
N ALA A 22 1.55 0.49 9.34
CA ALA A 22 2.39 -0.06 8.31
C ALA A 22 2.57 0.98 7.21
N GLY A 23 3.76 1.55 7.10
CA GLY A 23 4.09 2.57 6.11
C GLY A 23 4.23 1.97 4.71
N PRO A 24 4.35 2.82 3.69
CA PRO A 24 4.50 2.34 2.33
C PRO A 24 5.86 1.65 2.14
N ASP A 25 5.82 0.45 1.58
CA ASP A 25 7.03 -0.33 1.29
C ASP A 25 7.63 0.00 -0.09
N ARG A 26 8.94 -0.20 -0.24
CA ARG A 26 9.66 -0.15 -1.52
C ARG A 26 10.04 -1.53 -2.05
N THR A 27 10.13 -2.50 -1.16
CA THR A 27 10.48 -3.89 -1.44
C THR A 27 9.62 -4.79 -0.57
N ALA A 28 9.52 -6.07 -0.91
CA ALA A 28 8.77 -7.02 -0.11
C ALA A 28 9.29 -7.09 1.33
N SER A 29 8.37 -7.15 2.27
CA SER A 29 8.61 -7.38 3.70
C SER A 29 8.03 -8.72 4.12
N PHE A 30 8.60 -9.31 5.18
CA PHE A 30 8.24 -10.64 5.67
C PHE A 30 7.93 -10.57 7.17
N PRO A 31 6.79 -10.00 7.57
CA PRO A 31 6.46 -9.86 8.97
C PRO A 31 6.28 -11.24 9.62
N VAL A 32 6.75 -11.36 10.87
CA VAL A 32 6.51 -12.52 11.71
C VAL A 32 5.21 -12.31 12.47
N ILE A 33 4.15 -12.97 12.02
CA ILE A 33 2.85 -12.97 12.71
C ILE A 33 2.76 -14.25 13.52
N ARG A 34 2.40 -14.14 14.80
CA ARG A 34 2.23 -15.31 15.68
C ARG A 34 1.08 -16.19 15.18
N PRO A 35 1.23 -17.52 15.18
CA PRO A 35 0.12 -18.42 14.85
C PRO A 35 -1.09 -18.14 15.74
N GLY A 36 -2.27 -17.98 15.14
CA GLY A 36 -3.50 -17.67 15.86
C GLY A 36 -3.72 -16.18 16.19
N ALA A 37 -2.78 -15.30 15.87
CA ALA A 37 -2.98 -13.88 16.04
C ALA A 37 -4.10 -13.35 15.12
N THR A 38 -4.99 -12.53 15.67
CA THR A 38 -5.97 -11.78 14.89
C THR A 38 -5.35 -10.47 14.44
N VAL A 39 -5.41 -10.20 13.14
CA VAL A 39 -5.00 -8.94 12.54
C VAL A 39 -6.23 -8.29 11.90
N ILE A 40 -6.58 -7.09 12.35
CA ILE A 40 -7.61 -6.26 11.73
C ILE A 40 -6.90 -5.08 11.09
N GLY A 41 -7.15 -4.84 9.81
CA GLY A 41 -6.49 -3.77 9.08
C GLY A 41 -7.46 -2.85 8.35
N ALA A 42 -7.12 -1.58 8.29
CA ALA A 42 -7.75 -0.59 7.44
C ALA A 42 -6.70 0.06 6.54
N ARG A 43 -7.00 0.13 5.27
CA ARG A 43 -6.16 0.76 4.26
C ARG A 43 -6.57 2.21 4.07
N PHE A 44 -5.62 3.12 4.15
CA PHE A 44 -5.88 4.52 3.82
C PHE A 44 -6.10 4.70 2.33
N ALA A 45 -7.10 5.49 1.97
CA ALA A 45 -7.24 5.98 0.61
C ALA A 45 -6.00 6.80 0.19
N PRO A 46 -5.63 6.83 -1.10
CA PRO A 46 -4.53 7.67 -1.57
C PRO A 46 -4.68 9.11 -1.11
N GLY A 47 -3.65 9.66 -0.48
CA GLY A 47 -3.66 11.02 0.05
C GLY A 47 -4.27 11.22 1.44
N ALA A 48 -4.90 10.19 2.03
CA ALA A 48 -5.54 10.29 3.35
C ALA A 48 -4.58 10.03 4.53
N ALA A 49 -3.58 9.18 4.37
CA ALA A 49 -2.74 8.75 5.48
C ALA A 49 -1.91 9.89 6.08
N ALA A 50 -1.25 10.71 5.26
CA ALA A 50 -0.37 11.77 5.75
C ALA A 50 -1.11 12.84 6.59
N PRO A 51 -2.28 13.38 6.19
CA PRO A 51 -3.05 14.30 7.04
C PRO A 51 -3.57 13.60 8.29
N TRP A 52 -4.11 12.38 8.21
CA TRP A 52 -4.63 11.66 9.36
C TRP A 52 -3.55 11.35 10.41
N LEU A 53 -2.36 10.93 9.98
CA LEU A 53 -1.20 10.68 10.83
C LEU A 53 -0.48 11.96 11.27
N LYS A 54 -0.78 13.11 10.66
CA LYS A 54 -0.05 14.38 10.81
C LYS A 54 1.46 14.23 10.59
N THR A 55 1.82 13.29 9.71
CA THR A 55 3.20 12.90 9.45
C THR A 55 3.39 12.62 7.96
N PRO A 56 4.43 13.16 7.32
CA PRO A 56 4.73 12.83 5.94
C PRO A 56 5.13 11.36 5.81
N LEU A 57 4.55 10.64 4.84
CA LEU A 57 4.80 9.22 4.66
C LEU A 57 6.26 8.89 4.31
N SER A 58 7.06 9.89 3.90
CA SER A 58 8.52 9.72 3.74
C SER A 58 9.24 9.34 5.02
N ALA A 59 8.70 9.66 6.20
CA ALA A 59 9.23 9.26 7.49
C ALA A 59 8.85 7.80 7.87
N LEU A 60 7.91 7.21 7.16
CA LEU A 60 7.32 5.89 7.49
C LEU A 60 7.64 4.82 6.45
N VAL A 61 8.46 5.13 5.45
CA VAL A 61 8.79 4.17 4.37
C VAL A 61 9.53 2.95 4.93
N GLY A 62 8.98 1.77 4.67
CA GLY A 62 9.55 0.49 5.13
C GLY A 62 9.47 0.29 6.64
N CYS A 63 8.66 1.10 7.34
CA CYS A 63 8.49 1.01 8.78
C CYS A 63 7.15 0.37 9.11
N SER A 64 7.16 -0.44 10.17
CA SER A 64 5.97 -0.85 10.90
C SER A 64 6.18 -0.43 12.35
N MET A 65 5.35 0.50 12.86
CA MET A 65 5.58 1.12 14.17
C MET A 65 4.26 1.36 14.92
N PRO A 66 4.27 1.33 16.26
CA PRO A 66 3.10 1.65 17.07
C PRO A 66 2.57 3.06 16.73
N LEU A 67 1.24 3.19 16.62
CA LEU A 67 0.59 4.49 16.39
C LEU A 67 0.91 5.48 17.51
N ALA A 68 1.10 4.99 18.73
CA ALA A 68 1.50 5.80 19.88
C ALA A 68 2.84 6.55 19.64
N ASP A 69 3.79 5.95 18.91
CA ASP A 69 5.10 6.53 18.64
C ASP A 69 5.01 7.67 17.60
N ILE A 70 3.92 7.74 16.85
CA ILE A 70 3.62 8.86 15.94
C ILE A 70 3.03 10.06 16.70
N GLY A 71 2.61 9.86 17.95
CA GLY A 71 2.15 10.93 18.82
C GLY A 71 0.67 11.27 18.72
N ARG A 72 -0.15 10.36 18.20
CA ARG A 72 -1.60 10.53 18.17
C ARG A 72 -2.19 10.32 19.58
N LYS A 73 -2.89 11.35 20.11
CA LYS A 73 -3.29 11.44 21.53
C LYS A 73 -4.37 10.41 21.95
N ASP A 74 -5.23 10.01 21.02
CA ASP A 74 -6.37 9.09 21.23
C ASP A 74 -5.99 7.61 21.12
N THR A 75 -4.72 7.29 20.86
CA THR A 75 -4.24 5.92 20.62
C THR A 75 -4.52 4.98 21.78
N ALA A 76 -4.17 5.39 23.01
CA ALA A 76 -4.32 4.53 24.19
C ALA A 76 -5.80 4.22 24.49
N GLU A 77 -6.69 5.20 24.28
CA GLU A 77 -8.13 4.99 24.44
C GLU A 77 -8.66 4.01 23.39
N PHE A 78 -8.24 4.16 22.14
CA PHE A 78 -8.65 3.24 21.04
C PHE A 78 -8.16 1.81 21.32
N GLU A 79 -6.92 1.66 21.74
CA GLU A 79 -6.34 0.36 22.10
C GLU A 79 -7.11 -0.31 23.24
N ALA A 80 -7.44 0.41 24.31
CA ALA A 80 -8.22 -0.10 25.41
C ALA A 80 -9.62 -0.56 24.96
N ARG A 81 -10.33 0.28 24.22
CA ARG A 81 -11.68 -0.05 23.70
C ARG A 81 -11.68 -1.27 22.78
N LEU A 82 -10.66 -1.44 21.95
CA LEU A 82 -10.52 -2.60 21.06
C LEU A 82 -10.18 -3.87 21.84
N ALA A 83 -9.35 -3.76 22.88
CA ALA A 83 -8.98 -4.88 23.74
C ALA A 83 -10.16 -5.43 24.55
N ASP A 84 -11.12 -4.58 24.92
CA ASP A 84 -12.33 -4.96 25.66
C ASP A 84 -13.41 -5.65 24.78
N CYS A 85 -13.19 -5.74 23.46
CA CYS A 85 -14.15 -6.39 22.57
C CYS A 85 -14.21 -7.90 22.82
N PRO A 86 -15.42 -8.50 22.86
CA PRO A 86 -15.59 -9.92 23.19
C PRO A 86 -15.05 -10.87 22.11
N ASP A 87 -14.99 -10.43 20.89
CA ASP A 87 -14.57 -11.25 19.73
C ASP A 87 -14.01 -10.39 18.58
N PRO A 88 -13.31 -11.00 17.61
CA PRO A 88 -12.73 -10.28 16.47
C PRO A 88 -13.73 -9.53 15.59
N SER A 89 -14.99 -9.98 15.52
CA SER A 89 -16.04 -9.31 14.73
C SER A 89 -16.46 -8.00 15.37
N ALA A 90 -16.67 -8.01 16.71
CA ALA A 90 -16.93 -6.81 17.49
C ALA A 90 -15.77 -5.81 17.41
N ALA A 91 -14.52 -6.30 17.54
CA ALA A 91 -13.33 -5.48 17.40
C ALA A 91 -13.25 -4.84 16.00
N ARG A 92 -13.52 -5.58 14.94
CA ARG A 92 -13.56 -5.05 13.57
C ARG A 92 -14.63 -3.97 13.39
N ALA A 93 -15.84 -4.20 13.91
CA ALA A 93 -16.92 -3.23 13.83
C ALA A 93 -16.59 -1.94 14.59
N LEU A 94 -16.00 -2.06 15.79
CA LEU A 94 -15.54 -0.92 16.58
C LEU A 94 -14.40 -0.19 15.86
N PHE A 95 -13.41 -0.90 15.32
CA PHE A 95 -12.27 -0.33 14.60
C PHE A 95 -12.75 0.53 13.42
N SER A 96 -13.66 0.00 12.60
CA SER A 96 -14.25 0.76 11.49
C SER A 96 -14.95 2.03 11.96
N ARG A 97 -15.74 1.95 13.03
CA ARG A 97 -16.45 3.10 13.62
C ARG A 97 -15.48 4.17 14.12
N LEU A 98 -14.42 3.78 14.87
CA LEU A 98 -13.41 4.69 15.35
C LEU A 98 -12.70 5.44 14.21
N LEU A 99 -12.43 4.74 13.11
CA LEU A 99 -11.84 5.37 11.93
C LEU A 99 -12.79 6.34 11.25
N GLU A 100 -14.08 5.99 11.13
CA GLU A 100 -15.10 6.89 10.58
C GLU A 100 -15.29 8.14 11.44
N GLU A 101 -15.30 8.00 12.76
CA GLU A 101 -15.40 9.11 13.72
C GLU A 101 -14.21 10.05 13.56
N THR A 102 -13.00 9.52 13.56
CA THR A 102 -11.78 10.34 13.42
C THR A 102 -11.58 10.93 12.03
N ALA A 103 -12.08 10.27 10.97
CA ALA A 103 -12.00 10.79 9.62
C ALA A 103 -12.89 12.02 9.39
N ARG A 104 -13.95 12.20 10.18
CA ARG A 104 -14.85 13.36 10.07
C ARG A 104 -14.18 14.67 10.50
N ASP A 105 -13.22 14.57 11.40
CA ASP A 105 -12.50 15.71 11.97
C ASP A 105 -11.21 16.04 11.20
N GLU A 106 -10.87 15.23 10.20
CA GLU A 106 -9.64 15.41 9.42
C GLU A 106 -9.95 16.00 8.04
N GLU A 107 -8.92 16.60 7.43
CA GLU A 107 -9.01 17.14 6.06
C GLU A 107 -9.32 16.00 5.06
N GLU A 108 -10.13 16.33 4.05
CA GLU A 108 -10.36 15.39 2.93
C GLU A 108 -9.04 14.94 2.29
N PRO A 109 -8.99 13.72 1.72
CA PRO A 109 -7.81 13.25 1.00
C PRO A 109 -7.35 14.29 -0.01
N ALA A 110 -6.06 14.61 0.00
CA ALA A 110 -5.50 15.62 -0.90
C ALA A 110 -5.79 15.26 -2.37
N ARG A 111 -6.60 16.07 -3.04
CA ARG A 111 -7.08 15.84 -4.41
C ARG A 111 -5.95 15.57 -5.40
N ASP A 112 -4.84 16.31 -5.26
CA ASP A 112 -3.65 16.10 -6.08
C ASP A 112 -3.01 14.73 -5.84
N ALA A 113 -2.98 14.23 -4.61
CA ALA A 113 -2.48 12.88 -4.31
C ALA A 113 -3.35 11.79 -4.93
N VAL A 114 -4.67 11.94 -4.87
CA VAL A 114 -5.60 11.01 -5.54
C VAL A 114 -5.32 10.97 -7.05
N MET A 115 -5.12 12.13 -7.68
CA MET A 115 -4.83 12.23 -9.11
C MET A 115 -3.46 11.68 -9.47
N ILE A 116 -2.42 11.92 -8.66
CA ILE A 116 -1.08 11.35 -8.83
C ILE A 116 -1.14 9.82 -8.77
N PHE A 117 -1.84 9.27 -7.79
CA PHE A 117 -1.99 7.82 -7.64
C PHE A 117 -2.73 7.21 -8.83
N ALA A 118 -3.84 7.81 -9.25
CA ALA A 118 -4.62 7.36 -10.40
C ALA A 118 -3.82 7.42 -11.71
N ALA A 119 -2.98 8.44 -11.88
CA ALA A 119 -2.09 8.53 -13.05
C ALA A 119 -1.06 7.40 -13.07
N ALA A 120 -0.42 7.11 -11.93
CA ALA A 120 0.52 5.99 -11.80
C ALA A 120 -0.16 4.64 -12.04
N ASP A 121 -1.38 4.46 -11.55
CA ASP A 121 -2.19 3.26 -11.71
C ASP A 121 -2.58 3.02 -13.18
N ASN A 122 -2.88 4.08 -13.91
CA ASN A 122 -3.27 4.03 -15.33
C ASN A 122 -2.09 4.21 -16.31
N ALA A 123 -0.85 4.14 -15.83
CA ALA A 123 0.37 4.32 -16.65
C ALA A 123 0.40 5.64 -17.43
N ARG A 124 -0.19 6.71 -16.93
CA ARG A 124 -0.15 8.03 -17.56
C ARG A 124 1.22 8.68 -17.35
N PRO A 125 1.80 9.34 -18.36
CA PRO A 125 3.08 10.01 -18.22
C PRO A 125 3.03 11.13 -17.17
N ALA A 126 4.11 11.26 -16.38
CA ALA A 126 4.23 12.34 -15.39
C ALA A 126 4.11 13.74 -16.01
N SER A 127 4.55 13.94 -17.27
CA SER A 127 4.42 15.20 -17.99
C SER A 127 2.97 15.67 -18.17
N SER A 128 2.08 14.75 -18.55
CA SER A 128 0.65 15.06 -18.68
C SER A 128 0.00 15.42 -17.33
N LEU A 129 0.52 14.84 -16.26
CA LEU A 129 0.05 15.12 -14.91
C LEU A 129 0.50 16.52 -14.43
N LEU A 130 1.74 16.93 -14.76
CA LEU A 130 2.26 18.26 -14.44
C LEU A 130 1.40 19.36 -15.09
N GLU A 131 1.08 19.21 -16.37
CA GLU A 131 0.20 20.12 -17.10
C GLU A 131 -1.20 20.19 -16.47
N HIS A 132 -1.79 19.04 -16.19
CA HIS A 132 -3.15 18.95 -15.66
C HIS A 132 -3.29 19.52 -14.24
N LEU A 133 -2.27 19.35 -13.40
CA LEU A 133 -2.26 19.88 -12.02
C LEU A 133 -1.68 21.30 -11.91
N GLY A 134 -1.12 21.86 -12.99
CA GLY A 134 -0.43 23.14 -12.94
C GLY A 134 0.78 23.15 -11.99
N MET A 135 1.46 22.01 -11.85
CA MET A 135 2.58 21.82 -10.92
C MET A 135 3.92 21.75 -11.63
N SER A 136 4.95 22.26 -10.97
CA SER A 136 6.34 21.98 -11.36
C SER A 136 6.79 20.57 -10.91
N GLU A 137 7.82 20.01 -11.54
CA GLU A 137 8.42 18.72 -11.12
C GLU A 137 8.84 18.70 -9.65
N ARG A 138 9.36 19.83 -9.14
CA ARG A 138 9.73 19.99 -7.73
C ARG A 138 8.52 19.86 -6.81
N GLN A 139 7.39 20.46 -7.18
CA GLN A 139 6.14 20.35 -6.43
C GLN A 139 5.60 18.93 -6.47
N LEU A 140 5.56 18.29 -7.64
CA LEU A 140 5.15 16.89 -7.79
C LEU A 140 6.02 15.98 -6.91
N ARG A 141 7.34 16.13 -6.96
CA ARG A 141 8.25 15.35 -6.12
C ARG A 141 7.95 15.52 -4.64
N ARG A 142 7.75 16.76 -4.17
CA ARG A 142 7.42 17.05 -2.76
C ARG A 142 6.09 16.40 -2.36
N ARG A 143 5.06 16.50 -3.20
CA ARG A 143 3.75 15.88 -2.97
C ARG A 143 3.85 14.35 -2.91
N CYS A 144 4.57 13.74 -3.84
CA CYS A 144 4.80 12.30 -3.83
C CYS A 144 5.50 11.83 -2.55
N HIS A 145 6.55 12.51 -2.11
CA HIS A 145 7.24 12.17 -0.85
C HIS A 145 6.34 12.37 0.37
N HIS A 146 5.50 13.39 0.38
CA HIS A 146 4.58 13.64 1.49
C HIS A 146 3.49 12.56 1.59
N HIS A 147 2.82 12.25 0.47
CA HIS A 147 1.63 11.39 0.46
C HIS A 147 1.90 9.90 0.21
N PHE A 148 3.05 9.55 -0.39
CA PHE A 148 3.40 8.16 -0.75
C PHE A 148 4.76 7.71 -0.22
N GLY A 149 5.53 8.61 0.39
CA GLY A 149 6.82 8.29 0.96
C GLY A 149 8.00 8.29 -0.03
N TYR A 150 7.75 8.34 -1.34
CA TYR A 150 8.76 8.27 -2.39
C TYR A 150 8.33 9.06 -3.63
N GLY A 151 9.26 9.23 -4.59
CA GLY A 151 8.97 10.00 -5.81
C GLY A 151 8.03 9.30 -6.78
N ALA A 152 7.46 10.05 -7.74
CA ALA A 152 6.50 9.58 -8.74
C ALA A 152 7.00 8.34 -9.49
N LYS A 153 8.27 8.33 -9.91
CA LYS A 153 8.86 7.18 -10.62
C LYS A 153 8.83 5.87 -9.80
N THR A 154 9.04 5.94 -8.50
CA THR A 154 8.94 4.78 -7.62
C THR A 154 7.49 4.33 -7.49
N LEU A 155 6.55 5.26 -7.36
CA LEU A 155 5.13 4.96 -7.33
C LEU A 155 4.68 4.28 -8.64
N GLU A 156 5.09 4.79 -9.80
CA GLU A 156 4.80 4.19 -11.11
C GLU A 156 5.32 2.76 -11.23
N ARG A 157 6.55 2.50 -10.75
CA ARG A 157 7.15 1.15 -10.72
C ARG A 157 6.31 0.20 -9.86
N ILE A 158 5.93 0.63 -8.66
CA ILE A 158 5.10 -0.15 -7.73
C ILE A 158 3.72 -0.43 -8.34
N ARG A 159 3.07 0.58 -8.93
CA ARG A 159 1.75 0.39 -9.55
C ARG A 159 1.82 -0.49 -10.81
N ARG A 160 2.90 -0.43 -11.58
CA ARG A 160 3.16 -1.36 -12.69
C ARG A 160 3.33 -2.80 -12.18
N PHE A 161 4.06 -3.00 -11.09
CA PHE A 161 4.19 -4.30 -10.45
C PHE A 161 2.84 -4.83 -9.95
N GLN A 162 2.01 -3.99 -9.36
CA GLN A 162 0.65 -4.39 -8.95
C GLN A 162 -0.23 -4.77 -10.14
N ARG A 163 -0.13 -4.08 -11.28
CA ARG A 163 -0.80 -4.50 -12.52
C ARG A 163 -0.33 -5.88 -12.98
N PHE A 164 0.97 -6.15 -12.91
CA PHE A 164 1.51 -7.48 -13.21
C PHE A 164 0.91 -8.56 -12.29
N LEU A 165 0.85 -8.34 -10.97
CA LEU A 165 0.25 -9.28 -10.03
C LEU A 165 -1.23 -9.53 -10.34
N ASN A 166 -1.99 -8.47 -10.64
CA ASN A 166 -3.40 -8.58 -11.01
C ASN A 166 -3.60 -9.37 -12.32
N LEU A 167 -2.71 -9.21 -13.29
CA LEU A 167 -2.73 -10.02 -14.52
C LEU A 167 -2.40 -11.48 -14.23
N CYS A 168 -1.41 -11.77 -13.39
CA CYS A 168 -1.11 -13.15 -12.98
C CYS A 168 -2.31 -13.81 -12.29
N HIS A 169 -3.04 -13.10 -11.45
CA HIS A 169 -4.27 -13.62 -10.82
C HIS A 169 -5.39 -13.90 -11.81
N ARG A 170 -5.47 -13.19 -12.93
CA ARG A 170 -6.58 -13.32 -13.89
C ARG A 170 -6.30 -14.27 -15.04
N SER A 171 -5.05 -14.55 -15.34
CA SER A 171 -4.61 -15.03 -16.65
C SER A 171 -4.02 -16.45 -16.69
N GLY A 172 -4.25 -17.30 -15.70
CA GLY A 172 -3.84 -18.73 -15.74
C GLY A 172 -2.46 -19.01 -16.39
N ALA A 173 -2.41 -19.39 -17.66
CA ALA A 173 -1.20 -19.81 -18.38
C ALA A 173 -0.71 -18.80 -19.42
N MET A 174 -0.64 -17.51 -19.11
CA MET A 174 -0.16 -16.50 -20.05
C MET A 174 1.38 -16.51 -20.16
N GLN A 175 1.91 -16.32 -21.38
CA GLN A 175 3.36 -16.20 -21.61
C GLN A 175 3.93 -14.94 -20.91
N LEU A 176 5.09 -15.08 -20.27
CA LEU A 176 5.73 -13.97 -19.53
C LEU A 176 6.00 -12.72 -20.39
N ALA A 177 6.35 -12.91 -21.66
CA ALA A 177 6.56 -11.78 -22.58
C ALA A 177 5.27 -10.96 -22.81
N ARG A 178 4.12 -11.63 -22.90
CA ARG A 178 2.83 -10.97 -23.03
C ARG A 178 2.41 -10.27 -21.74
N LEU A 179 2.61 -10.92 -20.59
CA LEU A 179 2.39 -10.32 -19.28
C LEU A 179 3.22 -9.04 -19.09
N ALA A 180 4.47 -9.04 -19.53
CA ALA A 180 5.33 -7.87 -19.45
C ALA A 180 4.71 -6.66 -20.17
N LEU A 181 4.30 -6.85 -21.42
CA LEU A 181 3.72 -5.78 -22.24
C LEU A 181 2.37 -5.29 -21.67
N GLU A 182 1.49 -6.21 -21.30
CA GLU A 182 0.17 -5.87 -20.74
C GLU A 182 0.27 -5.15 -19.38
N ALA A 183 1.27 -5.47 -18.56
CA ALA A 183 1.53 -4.79 -17.30
C ALA A 183 2.19 -3.40 -17.49
N GLY A 184 2.70 -3.09 -18.71
CA GLY A 184 3.35 -1.82 -19.04
C GLY A 184 4.86 -1.82 -18.83
N PHE A 185 5.52 -2.98 -18.86
CA PHE A 185 6.98 -3.07 -18.98
C PHE A 185 7.41 -2.96 -20.46
N ALA A 186 8.63 -2.47 -20.68
CA ALA A 186 9.16 -2.37 -22.04
C ALA A 186 9.36 -3.75 -22.69
N ASP A 187 9.82 -4.72 -21.89
CA ASP A 187 10.10 -6.09 -22.32
C ASP A 187 10.13 -7.04 -21.09
N GLN A 188 10.27 -8.34 -21.36
CA GLN A 188 10.37 -9.36 -20.31
C GLN A 188 11.64 -9.23 -19.42
N PRO A 189 12.85 -8.94 -19.96
CA PRO A 189 14.02 -8.63 -19.11
C PRO A 189 13.81 -7.46 -18.16
N HIS A 190 13.18 -6.37 -18.62
CA HIS A 190 12.82 -5.23 -17.76
C HIS A 190 11.86 -5.66 -16.65
N MET A 191 10.80 -6.40 -16.98
CA MET A 191 9.88 -6.96 -15.99
C MET A 191 10.62 -7.84 -14.97
N THR A 192 11.48 -8.73 -15.42
CA THR A 192 12.21 -9.66 -14.54
C THR A 192 13.07 -8.91 -13.52
N ARG A 193 13.77 -7.85 -13.94
CA ARG A 193 14.56 -7.01 -13.02
C ARG A 193 13.70 -6.27 -12.02
N GLU A 194 12.67 -5.53 -12.47
CA GLU A 194 11.83 -4.74 -11.57
C GLU A 194 11.02 -5.60 -10.60
N VAL A 195 10.45 -6.71 -11.06
CA VAL A 195 9.72 -7.66 -10.21
C VAL A 195 10.66 -8.26 -9.16
N GLY A 196 11.88 -8.66 -9.56
CA GLY A 196 12.88 -9.18 -8.63
C GLY A 196 13.28 -8.16 -7.56
N GLU A 197 13.50 -6.89 -7.94
CA GLU A 197 13.83 -5.81 -7.01
C GLU A 197 12.70 -5.52 -6.01
N LEU A 198 11.43 -5.59 -6.44
CA LEU A 198 10.28 -5.25 -5.61
C LEU A 198 9.80 -6.41 -4.74
N SER A 199 9.88 -7.65 -5.23
CA SER A 199 9.30 -8.82 -4.57
C SER A 199 10.32 -9.82 -4.00
N THR A 200 11.60 -9.70 -4.39
CA THR A 200 12.66 -10.73 -4.16
C THR A 200 12.40 -12.06 -4.89
N LEU A 201 11.36 -12.14 -5.70
CA LEU A 201 10.97 -13.34 -6.46
C LEU A 201 11.06 -13.09 -7.96
N THR A 202 11.22 -14.15 -8.74
CA THR A 202 11.10 -14.04 -10.20
C THR A 202 9.63 -14.04 -10.65
N PRO A 203 9.30 -13.42 -11.80
CA PRO A 203 7.95 -13.46 -12.36
C PRO A 203 7.39 -14.87 -12.54
N ALA A 204 8.23 -15.85 -12.90
CA ALA A 204 7.84 -17.24 -13.06
C ALA A 204 7.41 -17.89 -11.73
N VAL A 205 8.15 -17.64 -10.65
CA VAL A 205 7.80 -18.12 -9.31
C VAL A 205 6.49 -17.51 -8.82
N ILE A 206 6.28 -16.21 -9.04
CA ILE A 206 5.03 -15.55 -8.66
C ILE A 206 3.85 -16.16 -9.44
N LEU A 207 3.98 -16.31 -10.74
CA LEU A 207 2.94 -16.89 -11.59
C LEU A 207 2.58 -18.31 -11.15
N ASP A 208 3.57 -19.15 -10.85
CA ASP A 208 3.37 -20.52 -10.37
C ASP A 208 2.62 -20.55 -9.03
N GLN A 209 3.07 -19.76 -8.05
CA GLN A 209 2.42 -19.69 -6.73
C GLN A 209 0.96 -19.22 -6.81
N LEU A 210 0.65 -18.25 -7.68
CA LEU A 210 -0.71 -17.75 -7.85
C LEU A 210 -1.59 -18.74 -8.61
N SER A 211 -1.04 -19.49 -9.57
CA SER A 211 -1.76 -20.52 -10.32
C SER A 211 -2.13 -21.73 -9.44
N ILE A 212 -1.28 -22.09 -8.46
CA ILE A 212 -1.56 -23.16 -7.52
C ILE A 212 -2.73 -22.79 -6.60
N ARG A 213 -2.80 -21.55 -6.12
CA ARG A 213 -3.91 -21.08 -5.27
C ARG A 213 -5.26 -21.14 -5.97
N GLN A 214 -5.33 -20.77 -7.25
CA GLN A 214 -6.56 -20.83 -8.03
C GLN A 214 -7.10 -22.25 -8.28
N ARG A 215 -6.27 -23.29 -8.13
CA ARG A 215 -6.70 -24.69 -8.27
C ARG A 215 -7.12 -25.33 -6.95
N ALA A 216 -6.88 -24.64 -5.83
CA ALA A 216 -7.18 -25.11 -4.48
C ALA A 216 -8.48 -24.52 -3.89
N ASP A 217 -8.99 -23.46 -4.50
CA ASP A 217 -10.30 -22.80 -4.23
C ASP A 217 -11.36 -23.32 -5.22
#